data_201b5b3f1775ef8e85d74296a2fede7c
#
_entry.id   201b5b3f1775ef8e85d74296a2fede7c
#
_cell.length_a   1.000
_cell.length_b   1.000
_cell.length_c   1.000
_cell.angle_alpha   90.00
_cell.angle_beta   90.00
_cell.angle_gamma   90.00
#
_symmetry.space_group_name_H-M   'P 1'
#
loop_
_entity.id
_entity.type
_entity.pdbx_description
1 polymer ?
#
loop_
_entity_poly.entity_id
_entity_poly.type
_entity_poly.pdbx_seq_one_letter_code
_entity_poly.pdbx_strand_id
1 'polypeptide(L)'
;MRAIGIILAGGNNHKMRELSQKRAIAAMPIAGSYRSIDFALSNMSNSHIQKVAVFTQYNARSLNEHLSSSKWWDFGRKQGGLYTFTPTITPDNSFWYQGTADAMYQNLNFLKSSHEPYVVIASGDCVYKLNYNKVLEYHIAKRADITVVCTDVHGEDVTRFGCLKMNEDCRI
;
A
#
# COMPACT_ATOMS: atom_id res chain seq x y z
N MET A 1 6.76 -4.00 16.57
CA MET A 1 7.66 -4.84 15.70
C MET A 1 8.25 -3.97 14.62
N ARG A 2 9.42 -4.35 14.08
CA ARG A 2 10.05 -3.54 13.01
C ARG A 2 9.59 -4.07 11.66
N ALA A 3 8.97 -3.20 10.87
CA ALA A 3 8.51 -3.51 9.52
C ALA A 3 8.59 -2.26 8.65
N ILE A 4 8.74 -2.45 7.34
CA ILE A 4 8.58 -1.41 6.34
C ILE A 4 7.18 -1.52 5.72
N GLY A 5 6.52 -0.37 5.52
CA GLY A 5 5.25 -0.30 4.82
C GLY A 5 5.41 -0.01 3.34
N ILE A 6 4.61 -0.67 2.52
CA ILE A 6 4.43 -0.35 1.10
C ILE A 6 2.95 -0.05 0.87
N ILE A 7 2.65 1.07 0.24
CA ILE A 7 1.30 1.40 -0.19
C ILE A 7 1.27 1.47 -1.72
N LEU A 8 0.46 0.62 -2.32
CA LEU A 8 0.26 0.57 -3.76
C LEU A 8 -0.83 1.58 -4.15
N ALA A 9 -0.44 2.62 -4.85
CA ALA A 9 -1.30 3.75 -5.21
C ALA A 9 -1.21 4.13 -6.70
N GLY A 10 -0.72 3.22 -7.53
CA GLY A 10 -0.51 3.42 -8.96
C GLY A 10 -1.69 3.03 -9.87
N GLY A 11 -2.76 2.50 -9.29
CA GLY A 11 -3.89 1.96 -10.04
C GLY A 11 -4.68 3.02 -10.80
N ASN A 12 -5.24 2.61 -11.96
CA ASN A 12 -6.23 3.35 -12.70
C ASN A 12 -7.54 2.54 -12.73
N ASN A 13 -8.66 3.18 -12.40
CA ASN A 13 -9.96 2.52 -12.40
C ASN A 13 -10.97 3.29 -13.24
N HIS A 14 -11.23 2.78 -14.43
CA HIS A 14 -12.19 3.37 -15.36
C HIS A 14 -13.63 3.42 -14.79
N LYS A 15 -13.95 2.62 -13.77
CA LYS A 15 -15.28 2.61 -13.13
C LYS A 15 -15.57 3.90 -12.36
N MET A 16 -14.53 4.65 -11.96
CA MET A 16 -14.69 5.94 -11.28
C MET A 16 -14.94 7.10 -12.24
N ARG A 17 -14.97 6.83 -13.56
CA ARG A 17 -15.31 7.79 -14.64
C ARG A 17 -14.59 9.13 -14.45
N GLU A 18 -15.34 10.24 -14.47
CA GLU A 18 -14.83 11.61 -14.41
C GLU A 18 -14.00 11.89 -13.15
N LEU A 19 -14.29 11.19 -12.05
CA LEU A 19 -13.56 11.37 -10.79
C LEU A 19 -12.09 10.95 -10.88
N SER A 20 -11.77 9.95 -11.68
CA SER A 20 -10.40 9.45 -11.83
C SER A 20 -9.64 10.04 -13.03
N GLN A 21 -10.29 10.87 -13.85
CA GLN A 21 -9.65 11.46 -15.05
C GLN A 21 -8.45 12.36 -14.73
N LYS A 22 -8.49 13.08 -13.61
CA LYS A 22 -7.46 14.07 -13.22
C LYS A 22 -6.77 13.74 -11.89
N ARG A 23 -7.15 12.66 -11.22
CA ARG A 23 -6.64 12.29 -9.89
C ARG A 23 -6.43 10.80 -9.79
N ALA A 24 -5.37 10.41 -9.08
CA ALA A 24 -5.20 9.03 -8.66
C ALA A 24 -6.37 8.59 -7.75
N ILE A 25 -6.78 7.33 -7.81
CA ILE A 25 -7.87 6.81 -6.97
C ILE A 25 -7.52 6.97 -5.49
N ALA A 26 -6.28 6.70 -5.13
CA ALA A 26 -5.76 6.90 -3.78
C ALA A 26 -5.86 8.35 -3.27
N ALA A 27 -6.02 9.33 -4.18
CA ALA A 27 -6.21 10.74 -3.86
C ALA A 27 -7.68 11.18 -3.85
N MET A 28 -8.63 10.25 -3.97
CA MET A 28 -10.05 10.57 -3.96
C MET A 28 -10.50 11.07 -2.59
N PRO A 29 -11.21 12.22 -2.52
CA PRO A 29 -11.68 12.75 -1.26
C PRO A 29 -12.78 11.86 -0.67
N ILE A 30 -12.68 11.66 0.63
CA ILE A 30 -13.63 10.91 1.45
C ILE A 30 -14.00 11.76 2.65
N ALA A 31 -15.30 11.87 2.95
CA ALA A 31 -15.83 12.64 4.07
C ALA A 31 -15.24 14.07 4.18
N GLY A 32 -15.06 14.73 3.05
CA GLY A 32 -14.57 16.11 2.96
C GLY A 32 -13.06 16.23 2.85
N SER A 33 -12.34 16.18 3.96
CA SER A 33 -10.90 16.48 4.01
C SER A 33 -9.97 15.30 3.79
N TYR A 34 -10.45 14.08 4.05
CA TYR A 34 -9.64 12.87 3.94
C TYR A 34 -9.54 12.39 2.50
N ARG A 35 -8.51 11.59 2.21
CA ARG A 35 -8.34 10.83 0.98
C ARG A 35 -8.27 9.34 1.28
N SER A 36 -8.58 8.50 0.32
CA SER A 36 -8.58 7.03 0.56
C SER A 36 -7.24 6.53 1.12
N ILE A 37 -6.12 7.05 0.65
CA ILE A 37 -4.79 6.67 1.13
C ILE A 37 -4.56 6.98 2.62
N ASP A 38 -5.25 7.96 3.18
CA ASP A 38 -5.06 8.39 4.58
C ASP A 38 -5.40 7.28 5.56
N PHE A 39 -6.32 6.39 5.20
CA PHE A 39 -6.68 5.24 6.03
C PHE A 39 -5.53 4.22 6.11
N ALA A 40 -4.90 3.91 4.98
CA ALA A 40 -3.73 3.02 4.96
C ALA A 40 -2.54 3.65 5.71
N LEU A 41 -2.26 4.95 5.49
CA LEU A 41 -1.22 5.68 6.21
C LEU A 41 -1.47 5.75 7.70
N SER A 42 -2.72 5.99 8.11
CA SER A 42 -3.10 5.99 9.53
C SER A 42 -2.95 4.61 10.17
N ASN A 43 -3.31 3.55 9.46
CA ASN A 43 -3.09 2.18 9.94
C ASN A 43 -1.59 1.87 10.10
N MET A 44 -0.72 2.32 9.16
CA MET A 44 0.73 2.19 9.27
C MET A 44 1.26 2.96 10.51
N SER A 45 0.90 4.23 10.64
CA SER A 45 1.31 5.08 11.76
C SER A 45 0.86 4.51 13.10
N ASN A 46 -0.41 4.14 13.23
CA ASN A 46 -0.96 3.55 14.46
C ASN A 46 -0.35 2.18 14.81
N SER A 47 0.22 1.49 13.83
CA SER A 47 0.97 0.24 14.02
C SER A 47 2.46 0.46 14.22
N HIS A 48 2.91 1.71 14.37
CA HIS A 48 4.31 2.10 14.54
C HIS A 48 5.24 1.68 13.38
N ILE A 49 4.68 1.52 12.17
CA ILE A 49 5.45 1.32 10.95
C ILE A 49 5.87 2.70 10.45
N GLN A 50 7.09 3.11 10.78
CA GLN A 50 7.56 4.48 10.59
C GLN A 50 8.19 4.76 9.22
N LYS A 51 8.61 3.72 8.51
CA LYS A 51 9.19 3.82 7.17
C LYS A 51 8.18 3.30 6.16
N VAL A 52 7.63 4.18 5.33
CA VAL A 52 6.57 3.84 4.39
C VAL A 52 6.92 4.32 3.00
N ALA A 53 6.83 3.43 2.02
CA ALA A 53 6.95 3.72 0.60
C ALA A 53 5.57 3.74 -0.05
N VAL A 54 5.27 4.77 -0.84
CA VAL A 54 4.05 4.86 -1.65
C VAL A 54 4.45 4.77 -3.12
N PHE A 55 3.96 3.76 -3.82
CA PHE A 55 4.21 3.58 -5.25
C PHE A 55 3.06 4.22 -6.04
N THR A 56 3.37 5.28 -6.79
CA THR A 56 2.41 6.06 -7.56
C THR A 56 2.71 5.96 -9.05
N GLN A 57 1.69 6.14 -9.89
CA GLN A 57 1.87 6.09 -11.34
C GLN A 57 0.90 7.04 -12.04
N TYR A 58 -0.40 6.69 -12.15
CA TYR A 58 -1.39 7.49 -12.86
C TYR A 58 -1.84 8.69 -12.05
N ASN A 59 -1.90 9.85 -12.70
CA ASN A 59 -2.45 11.10 -12.16
C ASN A 59 -1.91 11.43 -10.75
N ALA A 60 -0.63 11.14 -10.50
CA ALA A 60 -0.03 11.16 -9.17
C ALA A 60 0.18 12.58 -8.59
N ARG A 61 0.08 13.65 -9.39
CA ARG A 61 0.42 15.01 -8.97
C ARG A 61 -0.28 15.42 -7.67
N SER A 62 -1.62 15.37 -7.65
CA SER A 62 -2.38 15.78 -6.46
C SER A 62 -2.21 14.82 -5.28
N LEU A 63 -1.85 13.56 -5.54
CA LEU A 63 -1.49 12.60 -4.51
C LEU A 63 -0.14 12.95 -3.90
N ASN A 64 0.87 13.22 -4.72
CA ASN A 64 2.21 13.60 -4.26
C ASN A 64 2.20 14.92 -3.47
N GLU A 65 1.40 15.90 -3.92
CA GLU A 65 1.16 17.15 -3.17
C GLU A 65 0.57 16.87 -1.77
N HIS A 66 -0.39 15.96 -1.66
CA HIS A 66 -0.98 15.57 -0.38
C HIS A 66 0.03 14.85 0.52
N LEU A 67 0.81 13.95 -0.04
CA LEU A 67 1.82 13.16 0.69
C LEU A 67 3.03 14.00 1.12
N SER A 68 3.30 15.12 0.47
CA SER A 68 4.42 16.00 0.83
C SER A 68 4.30 16.57 2.25
N SER A 69 3.08 16.66 2.79
CA SER A 69 2.81 17.03 4.17
C SER A 69 2.78 15.79 5.09
N SER A 70 3.94 15.16 5.30
CA SER A 70 4.07 13.95 6.14
C SER A 70 3.74 14.14 7.63
N LYS A 71 3.50 15.39 8.06
CA LYS A 71 3.21 15.75 9.46
C LYS A 71 1.97 15.08 10.04
N TRP A 72 0.96 14.83 9.22
CA TRP A 72 -0.33 14.28 9.67
C TRP A 72 -0.24 12.85 10.20
N TRP A 73 0.78 12.08 9.77
CA TRP A 73 0.96 10.67 10.14
C TRP A 73 2.22 10.41 10.96
N ASP A 74 2.94 11.47 11.40
CA ASP A 74 4.16 11.38 12.22
C ASP A 74 5.31 10.55 11.57
N PHE A 75 5.43 10.62 10.23
CA PHE A 75 6.53 9.97 9.50
C PHE A 75 7.81 10.82 9.44
N GLY A 76 7.86 11.97 10.10
CA GLY A 76 8.97 12.91 10.06
C GLY A 76 10.14 12.62 11.01
N ARG A 77 10.21 11.43 11.62
CA ARG A 77 11.24 11.08 12.61
C ARG A 77 12.58 10.71 11.97
N LYS A 78 13.69 10.83 12.72
CA LYS A 78 15.06 10.56 12.25
C LYS A 78 15.27 9.18 11.58
N GLN A 79 14.53 8.17 11.98
CA GLN A 79 14.67 6.79 11.49
C GLN A 79 13.50 6.32 10.63
N GLY A 80 12.57 7.21 10.30
CA GLY A 80 11.40 6.91 9.48
C GLY A 80 11.36 7.74 8.21
N GLY A 81 10.20 7.78 7.58
CA GLY A 81 9.93 8.62 6.43
C GLY A 81 8.79 8.11 5.58
N LEU A 82 8.14 9.05 4.92
CA LEU A 82 7.19 8.78 3.85
C LEU A 82 7.91 9.04 2.52
N TYR A 83 8.08 7.99 1.74
CA TYR A 83 8.80 8.02 0.47
C TYR A 83 7.83 7.78 -0.67
N THR A 84 7.85 8.63 -1.67
CA THR A 84 7.00 8.49 -2.86
C THR A 84 7.86 8.05 -4.03
N PHE A 85 7.50 6.96 -4.67
CA PHE A 85 8.16 6.42 -5.85
C PHE A 85 7.24 6.48 -7.05
N THR A 86 7.79 6.99 -8.15
CA THR A 86 7.18 6.99 -9.47
C THR A 86 8.04 6.16 -10.41
N PRO A 87 7.49 5.64 -11.52
CA PRO A 87 8.32 5.02 -12.55
C PRO A 87 9.45 5.95 -12.97
N THR A 88 10.66 5.43 -13.04
CA THR A 88 11.86 6.20 -13.39
C THR A 88 12.49 5.59 -14.64
N ILE A 89 12.79 6.43 -15.62
CA ILE A 89 13.52 6.02 -16.80
C ILE A 89 14.98 5.80 -16.40
N THR A 90 15.49 4.62 -16.65
CA THR A 90 16.89 4.23 -16.48
C THR A 90 17.43 3.66 -17.79
N PRO A 91 18.74 3.47 -17.96
CA PRO A 91 19.28 2.79 -19.14
C PRO A 91 18.68 1.40 -19.37
N ASP A 92 18.32 0.70 -18.29
CA ASP A 92 17.79 -0.66 -18.32
C ASP A 92 16.26 -0.73 -18.36
N ASN A 93 15.56 0.37 -18.06
CA ASN A 93 14.11 0.42 -18.02
C ASN A 93 13.57 1.79 -18.46
N SER A 94 12.78 1.78 -19.54
CA SER A 94 12.11 2.96 -20.09
C SER A 94 10.59 2.89 -19.97
N PHE A 95 10.06 1.93 -19.23
CA PHE A 95 8.62 1.66 -19.17
C PHE A 95 8.02 2.08 -17.82
N TRP A 96 6.71 2.27 -17.85
CA TRP A 96 5.88 2.40 -16.65
C TRP A 96 5.85 1.06 -15.91
N TYR A 97 5.44 1.09 -14.62
CA TYR A 97 5.23 -0.16 -13.89
C TYR A 97 4.19 -1.03 -14.61
N GLN A 98 4.58 -2.25 -14.94
CA GLN A 98 3.73 -3.22 -15.65
C GLN A 98 2.71 -3.89 -14.72
N GLY A 99 2.80 -3.64 -13.42
CA GLY A 99 1.92 -4.16 -12.39
C GLY A 99 2.48 -3.92 -11.00
N THR A 100 1.77 -4.40 -9.98
CA THR A 100 2.15 -4.19 -8.58
C THR A 100 3.46 -4.87 -8.20
N ALA A 101 3.70 -6.08 -8.73
CA ALA A 101 4.94 -6.82 -8.49
C ALA A 101 6.13 -6.13 -9.16
N ASP A 102 5.95 -5.61 -10.37
CA ASP A 102 6.98 -4.87 -11.09
C ASP A 102 7.33 -3.56 -10.38
N ALA A 103 6.33 -2.85 -9.86
CA ALA A 103 6.58 -1.64 -9.05
C ALA A 103 7.46 -1.94 -7.84
N MET A 104 7.24 -3.07 -7.17
CA MET A 104 8.10 -3.50 -6.05
C MET A 104 9.48 -3.92 -6.52
N TYR A 105 9.58 -4.63 -7.65
CA TYR A 105 10.84 -5.09 -8.20
C TYR A 105 11.75 -3.94 -8.63
N GLN A 106 11.22 -2.94 -9.34
CA GLN A 106 11.98 -1.75 -9.74
C GLN A 106 12.50 -0.94 -8.54
N ASN A 107 11.85 -1.04 -7.37
CA ASN A 107 12.24 -0.36 -6.14
C ASN A 107 12.84 -1.29 -5.08
N LEU A 108 13.29 -2.48 -5.47
CA LEU A 108 13.78 -3.51 -4.56
C LEU A 108 14.99 -3.05 -3.72
N ASN A 109 15.83 -2.17 -4.27
CA ASN A 109 16.98 -1.61 -3.57
C ASN A 109 16.57 -0.81 -2.32
N PHE A 110 15.45 -0.09 -2.37
CA PHE A 110 14.91 0.60 -1.21
C PHE A 110 14.49 -0.38 -0.10
N LEU A 111 13.89 -1.49 -0.46
CA LEU A 111 13.51 -2.54 0.49
C LEU A 111 14.74 -3.19 1.12
N LYS A 112 15.72 -3.58 0.30
CA LYS A 112 16.98 -4.19 0.77
C LYS A 112 17.76 -3.26 1.70
N SER A 113 17.79 -1.95 1.40
CA SER A 113 18.48 -0.96 2.22
C SER A 113 17.76 -0.62 3.52
N SER A 114 16.50 -1.03 3.68
CA SER A 114 15.73 -0.73 4.88
C SER A 114 16.17 -1.53 6.10
N HIS A 115 16.71 -2.73 5.89
CA HIS A 115 17.07 -3.69 6.94
C HIS A 115 15.92 -4.07 7.90
N GLU A 116 14.67 -3.85 7.49
CA GLU A 116 13.51 -4.26 8.26
C GLU A 116 13.18 -5.72 7.97
N PRO A 117 12.90 -6.55 9.02
CA PRO A 117 12.69 -7.98 8.84
C PRO A 117 11.36 -8.33 8.15
N TYR A 118 10.40 -7.42 8.17
CA TYR A 118 9.07 -7.65 7.61
C TYR A 118 8.66 -6.52 6.69
N VAL A 119 7.83 -6.87 5.70
CA VAL A 119 7.21 -5.94 4.76
C VAL A 119 5.69 -6.04 4.89
N VAL A 120 5.03 -4.91 5.12
CA VAL A 120 3.56 -4.82 5.11
C VAL A 120 3.13 -4.11 3.84
N ILE A 121 2.34 -4.78 3.01
CA ILE A 121 1.85 -4.24 1.73
C ILE A 121 0.36 -3.94 1.88
N ALA A 122 -0.04 -2.73 1.53
CA ALA A 122 -1.42 -2.27 1.58
C ALA A 122 -1.83 -1.58 0.27
N SER A 123 -3.13 -1.61 -0.06
CA SER A 123 -3.67 -0.79 -1.14
C SER A 123 -4.01 0.61 -0.64
N GLY A 124 -3.71 1.64 -1.44
CA GLY A 124 -4.00 3.03 -1.12
C GLY A 124 -5.43 3.48 -1.48
N ASP A 125 -6.20 2.63 -2.14
CA ASP A 125 -7.58 2.90 -2.57
C ASP A 125 -8.65 2.23 -1.69
N CYS A 126 -8.24 1.48 -0.67
CA CYS A 126 -9.13 0.81 0.25
C CYS A 126 -9.32 1.60 1.56
N VAL A 127 -10.58 1.71 2.00
CA VAL A 127 -10.95 2.37 3.25
C VAL A 127 -11.27 1.32 4.30
N TYR A 128 -10.36 1.15 5.24
CA TYR A 128 -10.51 0.18 6.33
C TYR A 128 -9.68 0.59 7.55
N LYS A 129 -10.00 0.00 8.70
CA LYS A 129 -9.23 0.13 9.94
C LYS A 129 -8.65 -1.24 10.31
N LEU A 130 -7.33 -1.33 10.39
CA LEU A 130 -6.63 -2.57 10.73
C LEU A 130 -5.39 -2.27 11.58
N ASN A 131 -5.18 -3.10 12.60
CA ASN A 131 -3.95 -3.08 13.38
C ASN A 131 -2.95 -4.06 12.77
N TYR A 132 -1.96 -3.54 12.05
CA TYR A 132 -0.94 -4.38 11.41
C TYR A 132 -0.03 -5.12 12.40
N ASN A 133 0.09 -4.66 13.64
CA ASN A 133 0.84 -5.42 14.66
C ASN A 133 0.21 -6.78 14.92
N LYS A 134 -1.14 -6.87 14.96
CA LYS A 134 -1.83 -8.15 15.11
C LYS A 134 -1.60 -9.09 13.93
N VAL A 135 -1.52 -8.53 12.71
CA VAL A 135 -1.20 -9.32 11.50
C VAL A 135 0.24 -9.84 11.58
N LEU A 136 1.18 -9.00 11.98
CA LEU A 136 2.59 -9.38 12.15
C LEU A 136 2.78 -10.41 13.27
N GLU A 137 2.07 -10.27 14.39
CA GLU A 137 2.06 -11.26 15.48
C GLU A 137 1.58 -12.63 14.99
N TYR A 138 0.49 -12.65 14.23
CA TYR A 138 -0.03 -13.87 13.61
C TYR A 138 0.97 -14.49 12.62
N HIS A 139 1.55 -13.65 11.74
CA HIS A 139 2.57 -14.05 10.78
C HIS A 139 3.74 -14.79 11.44
N ILE A 140 4.28 -14.19 12.51
CA ILE A 140 5.40 -14.75 13.26
C ILE A 140 4.99 -16.04 13.98
N ALA A 141 3.82 -16.05 14.63
CA ALA A 141 3.32 -17.23 15.36
C ALA A 141 3.11 -18.42 14.42
N LYS A 142 2.64 -18.17 13.21
CA LYS A 142 2.44 -19.21 12.18
C LYS A 142 3.73 -19.58 11.43
N ARG A 143 4.84 -18.86 11.66
CA ARG A 143 6.11 -18.98 10.90
C ARG A 143 5.86 -18.98 9.40
N ALA A 144 5.02 -18.07 8.95
CA ALA A 144 4.60 -17.98 7.56
C ALA A 144 5.63 -17.20 6.75
N ASP A 145 5.81 -17.52 5.48
CA ASP A 145 6.57 -16.70 4.54
C ASP A 145 5.73 -15.54 4.02
N ILE A 146 4.43 -15.77 3.82
CA ILE A 146 3.45 -14.79 3.38
C ILE A 146 2.18 -14.92 4.21
N THR A 147 1.61 -13.80 4.64
CA THR A 147 0.29 -13.75 5.29
C THR A 147 -0.61 -12.82 4.51
N VAL A 148 -1.76 -13.31 4.07
CA VAL A 148 -2.75 -12.54 3.33
C VAL A 148 -3.93 -12.22 4.25
N VAL A 149 -4.29 -10.94 4.34
CA VAL A 149 -5.51 -10.51 5.02
C VAL A 149 -6.66 -10.59 4.03
N CYS A 150 -7.68 -11.36 4.35
CA CYS A 150 -8.86 -11.55 3.51
C CYS A 150 -10.14 -11.37 4.32
N THR A 151 -11.25 -11.29 3.63
CA THR A 151 -12.59 -11.24 4.21
C THR A 151 -13.51 -12.17 3.44
N ASP A 152 -14.53 -12.67 4.12
CA ASP A 152 -15.58 -13.46 3.47
C ASP A 152 -16.50 -12.53 2.69
N VAL A 153 -16.84 -12.93 1.47
CA VAL A 153 -17.75 -12.21 0.59
C VAL A 153 -18.92 -13.13 0.25
N HIS A 154 -20.13 -12.68 0.53
CA HIS A 154 -21.35 -13.44 0.28
C HIS A 154 -22.24 -12.71 -0.74
N GLY A 155 -22.79 -13.46 -1.70
CA GLY A 155 -23.79 -12.98 -2.63
C GLY A 155 -23.35 -11.95 -3.66
N GLU A 156 -22.07 -11.66 -3.75
CA GLU A 156 -21.50 -10.74 -4.74
C GLU A 156 -20.82 -11.49 -5.89
N ASP A 157 -20.51 -10.75 -6.96
CA ASP A 157 -19.73 -11.27 -8.07
C ASP A 157 -18.26 -11.50 -7.66
N VAL A 158 -17.98 -12.71 -7.21
CA VAL A 158 -16.64 -13.13 -6.75
C VAL A 158 -15.58 -13.10 -7.84
N THR A 159 -15.97 -13.05 -9.11
CA THR A 159 -15.02 -12.99 -10.24
C THR A 159 -14.17 -11.71 -10.23
N ARG A 160 -14.58 -10.71 -9.45
CA ARG A 160 -13.87 -9.43 -9.31
C ARG A 160 -12.77 -9.45 -8.25
N PHE A 161 -12.71 -10.49 -7.44
CA PHE A 161 -11.79 -10.60 -6.31
C PHE A 161 -10.76 -11.70 -6.54
N GLY A 162 -9.61 -11.56 -5.91
CA GLY A 162 -8.67 -12.66 -5.74
C GLY A 162 -9.23 -13.62 -4.70
N CYS A 163 -9.58 -14.83 -5.13
CA CYS A 163 -10.10 -15.86 -4.23
C CYS A 163 -8.98 -16.77 -3.75
N LEU A 164 -9.01 -17.12 -2.47
CA LEU A 164 -8.06 -18.01 -1.84
C LEU A 164 -8.77 -19.30 -1.41
N LYS A 165 -8.09 -20.43 -1.60
CA LYS A 165 -8.50 -21.71 -1.02
C LYS A 165 -7.61 -21.99 0.18
N MET A 166 -8.22 -22.13 1.36
CA MET A 166 -7.51 -22.39 2.61
C MET A 166 -7.90 -23.74 3.16
N ASN A 167 -7.00 -24.37 3.91
CA ASN A 167 -7.30 -25.54 4.75
C ASN A 167 -7.87 -25.10 6.12
N GLU A 168 -8.15 -26.06 7.00
CA GLU A 168 -8.67 -25.81 8.35
C GLU A 168 -7.71 -25.00 9.25
N ASP A 169 -6.40 -25.07 8.98
CA ASP A 169 -5.35 -24.30 9.67
C ASP A 169 -5.14 -22.90 9.11
N CYS A 170 -5.99 -22.42 8.20
CA CYS A 170 -5.86 -21.16 7.45
C CYS A 170 -4.57 -21.08 6.64
N ARG A 171 -4.06 -22.19 6.13
CA ARG A 171 -2.93 -22.24 5.19
C ARG A 171 -3.44 -22.31 3.75
N ILE A 172 -2.76 -21.57 2.87
CA ILE A 172 -3.02 -21.48 1.44
C ILE A 172 -2.10 -22.43 0.69
#